data_ffad8b1a6122cfe8bddd9f31bdcf09e3
#
_entry.id   ffad8b1a6122cfe8bddd9f31bdcf09e3
#
_cell.length_a   1.000
_cell.length_b   1.000
_cell.length_c   1.000
_cell.angle_alpha   90.00
_cell.angle_beta   90.00
_cell.angle_gamma   90.00
#
_symmetry.space_group_name_H-M   'P 1'
#
loop_
_entity.id
_entity.type
_entity.pdbx_description
1 polymer ?
#
loop_
_entity_poly.entity_id
_entity_poly.type
_entity_poly.pdbx_seq_one_letter_code
_entity_poly.pdbx_strand_id
1 'polypeptide(L)'
;MNNTVLELENISYKYKNDLILNKINLKINSGEKIALLGKSGSGKTTLISVLNGTIKPTQGEVKLFNKSFEELDRKQKSKITTIWQDLRLIEDLSAEQNVNCGLLAENNFYFAFKNLLNISSFKKAHKYMQLCRLHNSIYDKKIRKLSGGQKQRVA
;
A
#
# COMPACT_ATOMS: atom_id res chain seq x y z
N MET A 1 -15.09 -16.43 -17.43
CA MET A 1 -15.39 -15.32 -16.52
C MET A 1 -14.17 -14.38 -16.54
N ASN A 2 -14.37 -13.09 -16.84
CA ASN A 2 -13.24 -12.14 -16.79
C ASN A 2 -12.72 -12.02 -15.36
N ASN A 3 -11.51 -12.51 -15.13
CA ASN A 3 -10.85 -12.52 -13.82
C ASN A 3 -9.94 -11.30 -13.66
N THR A 4 -10.21 -10.20 -14.41
CA THR A 4 -9.43 -8.98 -14.38
C THR A 4 -9.63 -8.25 -13.06
N VAL A 5 -8.55 -8.03 -12.35
CA VAL A 5 -8.53 -7.35 -11.05
C VAL A 5 -8.21 -5.87 -11.22
N LEU A 6 -7.32 -5.56 -12.18
CA LEU A 6 -6.88 -4.21 -12.47
C LEU A 6 -6.75 -3.99 -13.97
N GLU A 7 -7.23 -2.86 -14.44
CA GLU A 7 -7.14 -2.44 -15.83
C GLU A 7 -6.75 -0.96 -15.92
N LEU A 8 -5.79 -0.68 -16.78
CA LEU A 8 -5.39 0.66 -17.19
C LEU A 8 -5.82 0.88 -18.63
N GLU A 9 -6.56 1.93 -18.87
CA GLU A 9 -7.00 2.32 -20.22
C GLU A 9 -6.42 3.69 -20.59
N ASN A 10 -5.47 3.71 -21.53
CA ASN A 10 -4.84 4.91 -22.10
C ASN A 10 -4.29 5.89 -21.06
N ILE A 11 -3.68 5.35 -20.00
CA ILE A 11 -3.14 6.15 -18.91
C ILE A 11 -2.01 7.03 -19.38
N SER A 12 -2.20 8.35 -19.25
CA SER A 12 -1.15 9.34 -19.41
C SER A 12 -1.03 10.19 -18.15
N TYR A 13 0.20 10.54 -17.79
CA TYR A 13 0.45 11.43 -16.66
C TYR A 13 1.53 12.45 -17.00
N LYS A 14 1.22 13.72 -16.76
CA LYS A 14 2.15 14.84 -16.89
C LYS A 14 2.48 15.38 -15.50
N TYR A 15 3.76 15.64 -15.27
CA TYR A 15 4.21 16.41 -14.12
C TYR A 15 4.75 17.74 -14.63
N LYS A 16 4.07 18.86 -14.30
CA LYS A 16 4.29 20.15 -14.94
C LYS A 16 4.16 20.00 -16.47
N ASN A 17 5.25 20.20 -17.22
CA ASN A 17 5.26 20.09 -18.68
C ASN A 17 5.82 18.74 -19.19
N ASP A 18 6.35 17.90 -18.29
CA ASP A 18 6.99 16.64 -18.66
C ASP A 18 5.97 15.50 -18.72
N LEU A 19 5.92 14.81 -19.85
CA LEU A 19 5.09 13.62 -20.03
C LEU A 19 5.83 12.41 -19.44
N ILE A 20 5.37 11.94 -18.28
CA ILE A 20 5.99 10.83 -17.53
C ILE A 20 5.41 9.48 -17.96
N LEU A 21 4.09 9.41 -18.15
CA LEU A 21 3.41 8.21 -18.67
C LEU A 21 2.66 8.59 -19.94
N ASN A 22 2.74 7.75 -20.96
CA ASN A 22 2.13 8.02 -22.26
C ASN A 22 1.29 6.84 -22.73
N LYS A 23 -0.03 6.97 -22.69
CA LYS A 23 -1.02 6.01 -23.20
C LYS A 23 -0.77 4.56 -22.77
N ILE A 24 -0.46 4.34 -21.49
CA ILE A 24 -0.21 3.02 -20.95
C ILE A 24 -1.52 2.25 -20.88
N ASN A 25 -1.51 1.04 -21.43
CA ASN A 25 -2.59 0.06 -21.33
C ASN A 25 -2.05 -1.19 -20.64
N LEU A 26 -2.75 -1.70 -19.64
CA LEU A 26 -2.37 -2.88 -18.88
C LEU A 26 -3.61 -3.55 -18.30
N LYS A 27 -3.66 -4.87 -18.38
CA LYS A 27 -4.65 -5.70 -17.69
C LYS A 27 -3.94 -6.69 -16.79
N ILE A 28 -4.42 -6.82 -15.56
CA ILE A 28 -3.89 -7.76 -14.56
C ILE A 28 -5.05 -8.61 -14.07
N ASN A 29 -4.87 -9.92 -14.17
CA ASN A 29 -5.84 -10.90 -13.71
C ASN A 29 -5.51 -11.38 -12.30
N SER A 30 -6.49 -11.94 -11.62
CA SER A 30 -6.32 -12.50 -10.28
C SER A 30 -5.23 -13.58 -10.28
N GLY A 31 -4.31 -13.49 -9.30
CA GLY A 31 -3.19 -14.42 -9.14
C GLY A 31 -1.97 -14.12 -10.01
N GLU A 32 -2.04 -13.17 -10.95
CA GLU A 32 -0.87 -12.79 -11.75
C GLU A 32 0.18 -12.07 -10.91
N LYS A 33 1.46 -12.32 -11.25
CA LYS A 33 2.63 -11.63 -10.69
C LYS A 33 3.31 -10.88 -11.81
N ILE A 34 3.40 -9.56 -11.70
CA ILE A 34 3.96 -8.69 -12.73
C ILE A 34 5.23 -8.04 -12.22
N ALA A 35 6.31 -8.12 -13.00
CA ALA A 35 7.53 -7.39 -12.77
C ALA A 35 7.60 -6.17 -13.69
N LEU A 36 7.76 -4.98 -13.09
CA LEU A 36 7.94 -3.72 -13.82
C LEU A 36 9.42 -3.37 -13.88
N LEU A 37 10.02 -3.54 -15.06
CA LEU A 37 11.44 -3.30 -15.29
C LEU A 37 11.65 -2.01 -16.09
N GLY A 38 12.78 -1.35 -15.88
CA GLY A 38 13.16 -0.15 -16.62
C GLY A 38 14.23 0.67 -15.88
N LYS A 39 14.87 1.60 -16.61
CA LYS A 39 15.91 2.50 -16.08
C LYS A 39 15.37 3.39 -14.95
N SER A 40 16.27 3.96 -14.14
CA SER A 40 15.88 5.01 -13.17
C SER A 40 15.24 6.18 -13.94
N GLY A 41 14.19 6.76 -13.39
CA GLY A 41 13.45 7.86 -14.03
C GLY A 41 12.45 7.45 -15.12
N SER A 42 12.30 6.16 -15.46
CA SER A 42 11.37 5.71 -16.51
C SER A 42 9.88 5.73 -16.12
N GLY A 43 9.51 6.33 -14.99
CA GLY A 43 8.11 6.46 -14.56
C GLY A 43 7.53 5.27 -13.78
N LYS A 44 8.33 4.27 -13.38
CA LYS A 44 7.85 3.08 -12.64
C LYS A 44 7.11 3.44 -11.35
N THR A 45 7.73 4.28 -10.52
CA THR A 45 7.12 4.73 -9.26
C THR A 45 5.85 5.54 -9.52
N THR A 46 5.85 6.37 -10.56
CA THR A 46 4.67 7.13 -10.98
C THR A 46 3.53 6.20 -11.41
N LEU A 47 3.85 5.16 -12.20
CA LEU A 47 2.86 4.16 -12.61
C LEU A 47 2.27 3.44 -11.38
N ILE A 48 3.10 2.99 -10.43
CA ILE A 48 2.62 2.37 -9.18
C ILE A 48 1.74 3.35 -8.38
N SER A 49 2.10 4.64 -8.34
CA SER A 49 1.31 5.66 -7.65
C SER A 49 -0.04 5.94 -8.33
N VAL A 50 -0.13 5.78 -9.65
CA VAL A 50 -1.39 5.82 -10.39
C VAL A 50 -2.22 4.57 -10.11
N LEU A 51 -1.59 3.38 -10.12
CA LEU A 51 -2.26 2.10 -9.86
C LEU A 51 -2.90 2.02 -8.48
N ASN A 52 -2.25 2.58 -7.46
CA ASN A 52 -2.77 2.55 -6.08
C ASN A 52 -3.64 3.78 -5.74
N GLY A 53 -3.91 4.65 -6.72
CA GLY A 53 -4.74 5.85 -6.57
C GLY A 53 -4.12 7.00 -5.77
N THR A 54 -2.82 6.95 -5.48
CA THR A 54 -2.10 8.07 -4.83
C THR A 54 -1.97 9.28 -5.77
N ILE A 55 -1.86 9.01 -7.08
CA ILE A 55 -1.80 10.03 -8.13
C ILE A 55 -2.95 9.76 -9.11
N LYS A 56 -3.72 10.82 -9.43
CA LYS A 56 -4.72 10.76 -10.48
C LYS A 56 -4.04 10.95 -11.85
N PRO A 57 -4.31 10.09 -12.84
CA PRO A 57 -3.76 10.27 -14.19
C PRO A 57 -4.31 11.56 -14.84
N THR A 58 -3.54 12.15 -15.74
CA THR A 58 -3.96 13.33 -16.51
C THR A 58 -4.98 12.94 -17.59
N GLN A 59 -4.86 11.72 -18.12
CA GLN A 59 -5.78 11.13 -19.10
C GLN A 59 -5.88 9.63 -18.88
N GLY A 60 -6.98 9.03 -19.32
CA GLY A 60 -7.26 7.62 -19.18
C GLY A 60 -7.92 7.28 -17.84
N GLU A 61 -8.18 6.01 -17.64
CA GLU A 61 -8.91 5.50 -16.47
C GLU A 61 -8.24 4.27 -15.85
N VAL A 62 -8.24 4.22 -14.52
CA VAL A 62 -7.84 3.05 -13.74
C VAL A 62 -9.10 2.36 -13.23
N LYS A 63 -9.28 1.10 -13.60
CA LYS A 63 -10.37 0.27 -13.10
C LYS A 63 -9.84 -0.82 -12.19
N LEU A 64 -10.49 -0.97 -11.04
CA LEU A 64 -10.25 -2.05 -10.08
C LEU A 64 -11.55 -2.81 -9.88
N PHE A 65 -11.49 -4.13 -10.04
CA PHE A 65 -12.68 -4.97 -9.96
C PHE A 65 -13.82 -4.48 -10.88
N ASN A 66 -13.47 -4.03 -12.10
CA ASN A 66 -14.38 -3.44 -13.12
C ASN A 66 -15.07 -2.14 -12.66
N LYS A 67 -14.56 -1.44 -11.66
CA LYS A 67 -15.05 -0.14 -11.20
C LYS A 67 -13.97 0.91 -11.33
N SER A 68 -14.34 2.15 -11.62
CA SER A 68 -13.42 3.27 -11.56
C SER A 68 -12.94 3.49 -10.12
N PHE A 69 -11.77 4.10 -9.94
CA PHE A 69 -11.19 4.30 -8.60
C PHE A 69 -12.08 5.19 -7.72
N GLU A 70 -12.83 6.10 -8.31
CA GLU A 70 -13.79 6.99 -7.65
C GLU A 70 -14.99 6.22 -7.09
N GLU A 71 -15.45 5.19 -7.80
CA GLU A 71 -16.61 4.36 -7.42
C GLU A 71 -16.30 3.34 -6.31
N LEU A 72 -15.02 3.14 -6.01
CA LEU A 72 -14.62 2.19 -4.96
C LEU A 72 -14.98 2.74 -3.57
N ASP A 73 -15.64 1.92 -2.78
CA ASP A 73 -15.84 2.19 -1.37
C ASP A 73 -14.54 2.02 -0.54
N ARG A 74 -14.57 2.45 0.73
CA ARG A 74 -13.41 2.36 1.64
C ARG A 74 -12.89 0.93 1.78
N LYS A 75 -13.79 -0.06 1.86
CA LYS A 75 -13.44 -1.48 2.02
C LYS A 75 -12.79 -2.04 0.75
N GLN A 76 -13.23 -1.61 -0.41
CA GLN A 76 -12.62 -1.99 -1.69
C GLN A 76 -11.23 -1.36 -1.83
N LYS A 77 -11.08 -0.07 -1.48
CA LYS A 77 -9.79 0.63 -1.48
C LYS A 77 -8.78 0.01 -0.50
N SER A 78 -9.22 -0.50 0.64
CA SER A 78 -8.33 -1.15 1.61
C SER A 78 -7.74 -2.49 1.14
N LYS A 79 -8.25 -3.07 0.04
CA LYS A 79 -7.67 -4.26 -0.60
C LYS A 79 -6.42 -3.96 -1.43
N ILE A 80 -6.15 -2.67 -1.68
CA ILE A 80 -4.96 -2.23 -2.41
C ILE A 80 -3.91 -1.83 -1.40
N THR A 81 -2.79 -2.52 -1.40
CA THR A 81 -1.66 -2.21 -0.52
C THR A 81 -0.41 -1.95 -1.33
N THR A 82 0.44 -1.08 -0.84
CA THR A 82 1.73 -0.76 -1.45
C THR A 82 2.80 -0.79 -0.38
N ILE A 83 3.84 -1.59 -0.58
CA ILE A 83 5.05 -1.54 0.24
C ILE A 83 6.02 -0.57 -0.44
N TRP A 84 6.25 0.57 0.21
CA TRP A 84 7.15 1.60 -0.28
C TRP A 84 8.61 1.28 0.04
N GLN A 85 9.53 1.75 -0.78
CA GLN A 85 10.97 1.55 -0.56
C GLN A 85 11.44 2.20 0.75
N ASP A 86 10.84 3.33 1.15
CA ASP A 86 11.08 4.04 2.41
C ASP A 86 10.27 3.48 3.59
N LEU A 87 9.52 2.39 3.36
CA LEU A 87 8.68 1.64 4.30
C LEU A 87 7.56 2.46 4.98
N ARG A 88 7.66 3.78 5.03
CA ARG A 88 6.69 4.72 5.62
C ARG A 88 6.22 4.35 7.03
N LEU A 89 7.09 3.75 7.83
CA LEU A 89 6.80 3.41 9.20
C LEU A 89 6.91 4.64 10.12
N ILE A 90 6.05 4.70 11.13
CA ILE A 90 6.07 5.77 12.13
C ILE A 90 7.13 5.41 13.19
N GLU A 91 8.26 6.11 13.18
CA GLU A 91 9.45 5.75 13.95
C GLU A 91 9.27 5.77 15.46
N ASP A 92 8.40 6.63 15.97
CA ASP A 92 8.11 6.79 17.40
C ASP A 92 7.08 5.80 17.95
N LEU A 93 6.37 5.11 17.09
CA LEU A 93 5.47 4.03 17.48
C LEU A 93 6.20 2.69 17.61
N SER A 94 5.63 1.77 18.39
CA SER A 94 6.11 0.40 18.47
C SER A 94 5.85 -0.38 17.17
N ALA A 95 6.50 -1.55 17.03
CA ALA A 95 6.26 -2.43 15.89
C ALA A 95 4.80 -2.88 15.82
N GLU A 96 4.21 -3.31 16.94
CA GLU A 96 2.80 -3.73 17.00
C GLU A 96 1.82 -2.58 16.72
N GLN A 97 2.14 -1.35 17.16
CA GLN A 97 1.34 -0.16 16.83
C GLN A 97 1.39 0.15 15.33
N ASN A 98 2.56 0.04 14.70
CA ASN A 98 2.68 0.23 13.25
C ASN A 98 1.87 -0.82 12.47
N VAL A 99 1.98 -2.11 12.82
CA VAL A 99 1.17 -3.17 12.20
C VAL A 99 -0.33 -2.91 12.41
N ASN A 100 -0.73 -2.47 13.62
CA ASN A 100 -2.12 -2.09 13.89
C ASN A 100 -2.60 -0.90 13.04
N CYS A 101 -1.70 0.01 12.61
CA CYS A 101 -2.06 1.08 11.69
C CYS A 101 -2.59 0.55 10.35
N GLY A 102 -2.12 -0.61 9.88
CA GLY A 102 -2.67 -1.28 8.70
C GLY A 102 -4.15 -1.64 8.82
N LEU A 103 -4.67 -1.78 10.05
CA LEU A 103 -6.08 -2.08 10.32
C LEU A 103 -6.97 -0.83 10.35
N LEU A 104 -6.41 0.38 10.21
CA LEU A 104 -7.18 1.64 10.28
C LEU A 104 -8.21 1.76 9.18
N ALA A 105 -7.95 1.17 8.01
CA ALA A 105 -8.89 1.18 6.89
C ALA A 105 -10.20 0.44 7.20
N GLU A 106 -10.14 -0.57 8.08
CA GLU A 106 -11.28 -1.38 8.51
C GLU A 106 -11.95 -0.86 9.78
N ASN A 107 -11.33 0.11 10.48
CA ASN A 107 -11.74 0.58 11.79
C ASN A 107 -12.04 2.09 11.79
N ASN A 108 -12.58 2.58 12.91
CA ASN A 108 -12.96 3.98 13.10
C ASN A 108 -11.84 4.81 13.78
N PHE A 109 -12.08 6.13 13.90
CA PHE A 109 -11.16 7.06 14.55
C PHE A 109 -10.83 6.67 16.01
N TYR A 110 -11.79 6.10 16.73
CA TYR A 110 -11.60 5.66 18.12
C TYR A 110 -10.54 4.53 18.22
N PHE A 111 -10.49 3.63 17.24
CA PHE A 111 -9.44 2.62 17.15
C PHE A 111 -8.05 3.26 16.95
N ALA A 112 -7.96 4.28 16.08
CA ALA A 112 -6.70 5.00 15.85
C ALA A 112 -6.20 5.66 17.15
N PHE A 113 -7.07 6.32 17.88
CA PHE A 113 -6.76 6.96 19.15
C PHE A 113 -6.29 5.94 20.21
N LYS A 114 -6.99 4.82 20.36
CA LYS A 114 -6.57 3.74 21.26
C LYS A 114 -5.20 3.16 20.88
N ASN A 115 -4.94 2.99 19.58
CA ASN A 115 -3.67 2.50 19.11
C ASN A 115 -2.52 3.46 19.48
N LEU A 116 -2.74 4.77 19.32
CA LEU A 116 -1.76 5.79 19.69
C LEU A 116 -1.45 5.77 21.19
N LEU A 117 -2.48 5.60 22.04
CA LEU A 117 -2.33 5.52 23.49
C LEU A 117 -1.85 4.14 24.00
N ASN A 118 -1.56 3.21 23.11
CA ASN A 118 -1.13 1.83 23.43
C ASN A 118 -2.15 1.03 24.30
N ILE A 119 -3.44 1.31 24.13
CA ILE A 119 -4.55 0.61 24.80
C ILE A 119 -5.39 -0.23 23.83
N SER A 120 -4.93 -0.37 22.59
CA SER A 120 -5.58 -1.25 21.59
C SER A 120 -5.28 -2.72 21.86
N SER A 121 -6.16 -3.59 21.38
CA SER A 121 -5.86 -5.02 21.32
C SER A 121 -4.92 -5.29 20.14
N PHE A 122 -3.75 -5.86 20.42
CA PHE A 122 -2.74 -6.21 19.41
C PHE A 122 -2.84 -7.64 18.89
N LYS A 123 -3.89 -8.41 19.23
CA LYS A 123 -4.03 -9.82 18.83
C LYS A 123 -3.88 -10.05 17.32
N LYS A 124 -4.51 -9.21 16.50
CA LYS A 124 -4.38 -9.31 15.03
C LYS A 124 -2.96 -8.93 14.59
N ALA A 125 -2.38 -7.86 15.13
CA ALA A 125 -1.02 -7.44 14.82
C ALA A 125 -0.02 -8.55 15.16
N HIS A 126 -0.10 -9.12 16.34
CA HIS A 126 0.78 -10.23 16.76
C HIS A 126 0.68 -11.44 15.83
N LYS A 127 -0.54 -11.80 15.38
CA LYS A 127 -0.73 -12.87 14.39
C LYS A 127 0.03 -12.59 13.09
N TYR A 128 -0.07 -11.38 12.54
CA TYR A 128 0.65 -11.01 11.32
C TYR A 128 2.16 -10.95 11.54
N MET A 129 2.61 -10.41 12.67
CA MET A 129 4.03 -10.37 13.03
C MET A 129 4.63 -11.77 13.15
N GLN A 130 3.90 -12.74 13.71
CA GLN A 130 4.31 -14.15 13.77
C GLN A 130 4.42 -14.77 12.37
N LEU A 131 3.45 -14.50 11.47
CA LEU A 131 3.50 -14.96 10.08
C LEU A 131 4.74 -14.40 9.35
N CYS A 132 5.14 -13.17 9.66
CA CYS A 132 6.37 -12.55 9.15
C CYS A 132 7.63 -12.99 9.92
N ARG A 133 7.56 -14.00 10.80
CA ARG A 133 8.67 -14.52 11.59
C ARG A 133 9.38 -13.45 12.43
N LEU A 134 8.61 -12.51 12.98
CA LEU A 134 9.11 -11.53 13.92
C LEU A 134 9.05 -12.13 15.33
N HIS A 135 10.15 -11.98 16.10
CA HIS A 135 10.21 -12.47 17.46
C HIS A 135 9.45 -11.53 18.42
N ASN A 136 8.80 -12.09 19.46
CA ASN A 136 7.98 -11.34 20.42
C ASN A 136 8.75 -10.19 21.12
N SER A 137 10.04 -10.37 21.31
CA SER A 137 10.91 -9.38 22.00
C SER A 137 11.03 -8.02 21.29
N ILE A 138 10.45 -7.89 20.09
CA ILE A 138 10.48 -6.61 19.34
C ILE A 138 9.11 -5.96 19.22
N TYR A 139 8.03 -6.60 19.65
CA TYR A 139 6.68 -6.13 19.42
C TYR A 139 6.42 -4.73 20.01
N ASP A 140 6.87 -4.50 21.23
CA ASP A 140 6.80 -3.26 21.98
C ASP A 140 7.92 -2.26 21.65
N LYS A 141 8.93 -2.68 20.86
CA LYS A 141 10.05 -1.81 20.51
C LYS A 141 9.65 -0.77 19.46
N LYS A 142 10.09 0.47 19.68
CA LYS A 142 9.95 1.54 18.69
C LYS A 142 10.69 1.21 17.41
N ILE A 143 10.12 1.57 16.27
CA ILE A 143 10.67 1.29 14.93
C ILE A 143 12.12 1.76 14.78
N ARG A 144 12.49 2.92 15.34
CA ARG A 144 13.88 3.44 15.29
C ARG A 144 14.92 2.50 15.90
N LYS A 145 14.51 1.56 16.78
CA LYS A 145 15.38 0.57 17.43
C LYS A 145 15.48 -0.75 16.67
N LEU A 146 14.78 -0.90 15.56
CA LEU A 146 14.74 -2.12 14.77
C LEU A 146 15.79 -2.11 13.64
N SER A 147 16.32 -3.29 13.31
CA SER A 147 17.17 -3.47 12.14
C SER A 147 16.37 -3.25 10.83
N GLY A 148 17.07 -2.95 9.72
CA GLY A 148 16.44 -2.77 8.41
C GLY A 148 15.55 -3.95 8.00
N GLY A 149 16.02 -5.18 8.17
CA GLY A 149 15.23 -6.39 7.88
C GLY A 149 14.03 -6.60 8.80
N GLN A 150 14.12 -6.14 10.08
CA GLN A 150 12.96 -6.14 10.98
C GLN A 150 11.94 -5.08 10.55
N LYS A 151 12.38 -3.88 10.19
CA LYS A 151 11.52 -2.81 9.65
C LYS A 151 10.77 -3.27 8.39
N GLN A 152 11.46 -3.94 7.45
CA GLN A 152 10.82 -4.50 6.24
C GLN A 152 9.73 -5.52 6.54
N ARG A 153 9.89 -6.31 7.61
CA ARG A 153 8.87 -7.30 8.01
C ARG A 153 7.73 -6.71 8.83
N VAL A 154 7.88 -5.51 9.35
CA VAL A 154 6.81 -4.74 10.03
C VAL A 154 5.96 -3.98 8.99
N ALA A 155 6.56 -3.48 7.89
CA ALA A 155 5.88 -2.80 6.79
C ALA A 155 5.01 -3.76 5.97
#